data_805370377a53953148bbd7464bc7879b
#
_entry.id   805370377a53953148bbd7464bc7879b
#
_cell.length_a   1.000
_cell.length_b   1.000
_cell.length_c   1.000
_cell.angle_alpha   90.00
_cell.angle_beta   90.00
_cell.angle_gamma   90.00
#
_symmetry.space_group_name_H-M   'P 1'
#
loop_
_entity.id
_entity.type
_entity.pdbx_description
1 polymer ?
#
loop_
_entity_poly.entity_id
_entity_poly.type
_entity_poly.pdbx_seq_one_letter_code
_entity_poly.pdbx_strand_id
1 'polypeptide(L)'
;MARPSNESTPSIIAEESGVVMKMDLGLGIDSKETAANVRRFWMYGINRYLYQAGLHRNQLKSPTLSLAGGGGANGNHAEDRLISGLQAQRMCDCIRDTLENCEPLTYQIISAVYIEGLKDWQMADKLCYSSSQYQYIKRGCMCEFAERFEGFERRYGFDEDDQVKLIQKIGL
;
A
#
# COMPACT_ATOMS: atom_id res chain seq x y z
N MET A 1 -13.60 -12.81 -66.57
CA MET A 1 -12.33 -12.79 -65.84
C MET A 1 -12.31 -11.59 -64.90
N ALA A 2 -12.64 -11.75 -63.67
CA ALA A 2 -12.38 -10.76 -62.62
C ALA A 2 -12.22 -11.53 -61.33
N ARG A 3 -11.08 -11.40 -60.67
CA ARG A 3 -10.82 -11.92 -59.34
C ARG A 3 -11.55 -11.02 -58.33
N PRO A 4 -12.24 -11.54 -57.36
CA PRO A 4 -12.61 -10.74 -56.18
C PRO A 4 -11.43 -10.66 -55.24
N SER A 5 -11.19 -9.47 -54.80
CA SER A 5 -10.26 -9.02 -53.79
C SER A 5 -10.49 -9.71 -52.47
N ASN A 6 -9.41 -10.16 -51.91
CA ASN A 6 -9.31 -10.73 -50.58
C ASN A 6 -9.44 -9.56 -49.56
N GLU A 7 -10.64 -9.38 -49.00
CA GLU A 7 -10.85 -8.52 -47.84
C GLU A 7 -10.41 -9.26 -46.59
N SER A 8 -9.21 -8.90 -46.15
CA SER A 8 -8.70 -9.28 -44.84
C SER A 8 -9.56 -8.61 -43.77
N THR A 9 -10.42 -9.38 -43.16
CA THR A 9 -11.07 -9.00 -41.91
C THR A 9 -10.03 -8.79 -40.82
N PRO A 10 -9.97 -7.64 -40.18
CA PRO A 10 -9.12 -7.51 -39.00
C PRO A 10 -9.72 -8.35 -37.87
N SER A 11 -8.96 -9.31 -37.40
CA SER A 11 -9.26 -10.04 -36.19
C SER A 11 -9.41 -9.04 -35.07
N ILE A 12 -10.60 -8.93 -34.52
CA ILE A 12 -10.84 -8.24 -33.26
C ILE A 12 -10.15 -9.08 -32.20
N ILE A 13 -8.93 -8.70 -31.90
CA ILE A 13 -8.27 -9.17 -30.69
C ILE A 13 -9.06 -8.55 -29.55
N ALA A 14 -9.74 -9.40 -28.80
CA ALA A 14 -10.39 -9.02 -27.58
C ALA A 14 -9.38 -8.26 -26.72
N GLU A 15 -9.66 -6.99 -26.45
CA GLU A 15 -9.00 -6.23 -25.41
C GLU A 15 -9.34 -6.88 -24.09
N GLU A 16 -8.49 -7.82 -23.68
CA GLU A 16 -8.48 -8.27 -22.31
C GLU A 16 -8.10 -7.10 -21.44
N SER A 17 -9.14 -6.63 -20.72
CA SER A 17 -9.08 -5.90 -19.46
C SER A 17 -7.78 -5.12 -19.22
N GLY A 18 -7.88 -3.84 -19.48
CA GLY A 18 -6.84 -2.86 -19.21
C GLY A 18 -6.44 -2.72 -17.74
N VAL A 19 -5.81 -3.73 -17.20
CA VAL A 19 -4.82 -3.53 -16.16
C VAL A 19 -3.54 -3.14 -16.89
N VAL A 20 -3.58 -2.01 -17.57
CA VAL A 20 -2.37 -1.35 -18.03
C VAL A 20 -1.63 -0.91 -16.80
N MET A 21 -0.73 -1.74 -16.41
CA MET A 21 0.30 -1.45 -15.45
C MET A 21 1.03 -0.19 -15.85
N LYS A 22 0.65 0.91 -15.27
CA LYS A 22 1.46 2.14 -15.24
C LYS A 22 2.72 1.92 -14.40
N MET A 23 3.45 0.83 -14.67
CA MET A 23 4.60 0.45 -13.86
C MET A 23 5.88 1.16 -14.25
N ASP A 24 5.89 1.88 -15.35
CA ASP A 24 7.10 2.60 -15.78
C ASP A 24 6.71 3.92 -16.44
N LEU A 25 6.30 4.87 -15.62
CA LEU A 25 6.10 6.25 -16.04
C LEU A 25 7.42 7.04 -16.13
N GLY A 26 8.58 6.38 -16.10
CA GLY A 26 9.87 7.05 -16.18
C GLY A 26 10.17 7.97 -14.99
N LEU A 27 9.50 7.76 -13.86
CA LEU A 27 9.65 8.61 -12.66
C LEU A 27 10.93 8.32 -11.88
N GLY A 28 11.84 7.51 -12.41
CA GLY A 28 13.10 7.20 -11.75
C GLY A 28 12.93 6.40 -10.43
N ILE A 29 11.87 5.62 -10.32
CA ILE A 29 11.58 4.79 -9.13
C ILE A 29 12.02 3.35 -9.39
N ASP A 30 12.84 2.80 -8.50
CA ASP A 30 13.12 1.37 -8.46
C ASP A 30 11.90 0.63 -7.88
N SER A 31 11.08 0.07 -8.76
CA SER A 31 9.85 -0.62 -8.37
C SER A 31 10.11 -1.88 -7.54
N LYS A 32 11.24 -2.56 -7.75
CA LYS A 32 11.59 -3.78 -7.02
C LYS A 32 11.98 -3.45 -5.58
N GLU A 33 12.85 -2.48 -5.40
CA GLU A 33 13.30 -2.07 -4.07
C GLU A 33 12.19 -1.32 -3.31
N THR A 34 11.42 -0.47 -3.98
CA THR A 34 10.24 0.18 -3.39
C THR A 34 9.24 -0.85 -2.86
N ALA A 35 8.90 -1.86 -3.66
CA ALA A 35 8.01 -2.93 -3.21
C ALA A 35 8.59 -3.73 -2.03
N ALA A 36 9.91 -3.96 -2.01
CA ALA A 36 10.57 -4.60 -0.89
C ALA A 36 10.51 -3.75 0.40
N ASN A 37 10.65 -2.43 0.28
CA ASN A 37 10.50 -1.48 1.39
C ASN A 37 9.08 -1.50 1.95
N VAL A 38 8.07 -1.44 1.07
CA VAL A 38 6.65 -1.52 1.47
C VAL A 38 6.37 -2.85 2.18
N ARG A 39 6.89 -3.97 1.65
CA ARG A 39 6.75 -5.27 2.31
C ARG A 39 7.35 -5.26 3.71
N ARG A 40 8.58 -4.75 3.89
CA ARG A 40 9.24 -4.64 5.21
C ARG A 40 8.44 -3.77 6.16
N PHE A 41 7.91 -2.66 5.66
CA PHE A 41 7.07 -1.76 6.45
C PHE A 41 5.80 -2.47 6.95
N TRP A 42 5.05 -3.14 6.08
CA TRP A 42 3.85 -3.87 6.47
C TRP A 42 4.13 -5.08 7.38
N MET A 43 5.26 -5.74 7.22
CA MET A 43 5.61 -6.89 8.07
C MET A 43 6.11 -6.49 9.45
N TYR A 44 6.92 -5.44 9.53
CA TYR A 44 7.66 -5.10 10.74
C TYR A 44 7.47 -3.65 11.19
N GLY A 45 7.57 -2.69 10.29
CA GLY A 45 7.57 -1.25 10.59
C GLY A 45 6.29 -0.77 11.26
N ILE A 46 5.15 -1.21 10.73
CA ILE A 46 3.83 -0.80 11.22
C ILE A 46 3.56 -1.23 12.67
N ASN A 47 4.16 -2.33 13.12
CA ASN A 47 3.92 -2.87 14.46
C ASN A 47 4.31 -1.87 15.56
N ARG A 48 5.37 -1.11 15.35
CA ARG A 48 5.80 -0.08 16.30
C ARG A 48 4.71 0.96 16.53
N TYR A 49 4.12 1.46 15.45
CA TYR A 49 3.04 2.45 15.53
C TYR A 49 1.78 1.87 16.15
N LEU A 50 1.41 0.64 15.80
CA LEU A 50 0.26 -0.05 16.39
C LEU A 50 0.44 -0.23 17.90
N TYR A 51 1.60 -0.66 18.36
CA TYR A 51 1.88 -0.84 19.79
C TYR A 51 1.84 0.48 20.56
N GLN A 52 2.42 1.55 20.01
CA GLN A 52 2.43 2.85 20.65
C GLN A 52 1.03 3.50 20.65
N ALA A 53 0.24 3.26 19.62
CA ALA A 53 -1.14 3.73 19.54
C ALA A 53 -2.15 2.84 20.30
N GLY A 54 -1.71 1.70 20.84
CA GLY A 54 -2.60 0.74 21.51
C GLY A 54 -3.60 0.05 20.58
N LEU A 55 -3.23 -0.12 19.32
CA LEU A 55 -4.11 -0.64 18.27
C LEU A 55 -3.70 -2.05 17.81
N HIS A 56 -4.68 -2.78 17.31
CA HIS A 56 -4.48 -4.04 16.60
C HIS A 56 -4.54 -3.82 15.09
N ARG A 57 -3.84 -4.69 14.35
CA ARG A 57 -3.71 -4.59 12.89
C ARG A 57 -5.05 -4.57 12.14
N ASN A 58 -6.03 -5.35 12.61
CA ASN A 58 -7.38 -5.38 12.02
C ASN A 58 -8.15 -4.06 12.17
N GLN A 59 -7.78 -3.23 13.14
CA GLN A 59 -8.41 -1.92 13.34
C GLN A 59 -8.00 -0.89 12.28
N LEU A 60 -6.96 -1.16 11.49
CA LEU A 60 -6.63 -0.34 10.32
C LEU A 60 -7.71 -0.36 9.23
N LYS A 61 -8.64 -1.31 9.26
CA LYS A 61 -9.78 -1.39 8.34
C LYS A 61 -11.04 -0.69 8.90
N SER A 62 -10.99 -0.20 10.13
CA SER A 62 -12.15 0.40 10.79
C SER A 62 -12.04 1.92 10.84
N PRO A 63 -13.07 2.68 10.44
CA PRO A 63 -13.04 4.14 10.44
C PRO A 63 -13.03 4.76 11.85
N THR A 64 -13.26 3.96 12.89
CA THR A 64 -13.34 4.45 14.26
C THR A 64 -12.12 4.01 15.06
N LEU A 65 -11.04 4.75 14.93
CA LEU A 65 -9.92 4.69 15.85
C LEU A 65 -10.24 5.61 17.03
N SER A 66 -11.05 5.09 17.96
CA SER A 66 -11.32 5.81 19.20
C SER A 66 -10.09 5.73 20.08
N LEU A 67 -9.57 6.86 20.50
CA LEU A 67 -8.55 6.96 21.52
C LEU A 67 -9.11 6.37 22.82
N ALA A 68 -8.90 5.09 23.07
CA ALA A 68 -9.19 4.48 24.35
C ALA A 68 -8.18 5.06 25.34
N GLY A 69 -8.66 5.92 26.23
CA GLY A 69 -7.87 6.67 27.18
C GLY A 69 -6.92 5.78 27.98
N GLY A 70 -5.64 5.98 27.79
CA GLY A 70 -4.60 5.43 28.65
C GLY A 70 -4.67 6.12 30.01
N GLY A 71 -4.84 5.31 31.05
CA GLY A 71 -4.91 5.77 32.43
C GLY A 71 -3.67 6.55 32.87
N GLY A 72 -3.89 7.50 33.73
CA GLY A 72 -2.90 8.44 34.22
C GLY A 72 -1.64 7.80 34.81
N ALA A 73 -0.52 8.31 34.39
CA ALA A 73 0.75 8.16 35.07
C ALA A 73 1.29 9.56 35.38
N ASN A 74 1.62 9.81 36.62
CA ASN A 74 2.17 11.09 37.08
C ASN A 74 3.67 11.16 36.73
N GLY A 75 4.09 12.25 36.06
CA GLY A 75 5.49 12.59 35.83
C GLY A 75 5.82 12.93 34.38
N ASN A 76 6.97 13.55 34.13
CA ASN A 76 7.46 13.93 32.79
C ASN A 76 7.45 12.78 31.76
N HIS A 77 7.63 11.54 32.22
CA HIS A 77 7.54 10.34 31.37
C HIS A 77 6.11 10.03 30.90
N ALA A 78 5.08 10.56 31.56
CA ALA A 78 3.70 10.38 31.13
C ALA A 78 3.38 11.27 29.93
N GLU A 79 3.90 12.49 29.92
CA GLU A 79 3.76 13.43 28.81
C GLU A 79 4.44 12.92 27.54
N ASP A 80 5.68 12.47 27.64
CA ASP A 80 6.43 11.89 26.52
C ASP A 80 5.72 10.66 25.91
N ARG A 81 5.15 9.81 26.78
CA ARG A 81 4.35 8.65 26.33
C ARG A 81 3.07 9.06 25.64
N LEU A 82 2.40 10.09 26.14
CA LEU A 82 1.18 10.61 25.53
C LEU A 82 1.48 11.20 24.15
N ILE A 83 2.54 12.00 24.03
CA ILE A 83 2.97 12.60 22.75
C ILE A 83 3.32 11.49 21.74
N SER A 84 4.11 10.50 22.15
CA SER A 84 4.47 9.36 21.30
C SER A 84 3.23 8.55 20.86
N GLY A 85 2.27 8.36 21.75
CA GLY A 85 1.01 7.69 21.45
C GLY A 85 0.16 8.45 20.43
N LEU A 86 0.07 9.77 20.57
CA LEU A 86 -0.64 10.64 19.63
C LEU A 86 0.01 10.67 18.24
N GLN A 87 1.36 10.72 18.18
CA GLN A 87 2.09 10.64 16.92
C GLN A 87 1.88 9.28 16.23
N ALA A 88 1.94 8.20 17.00
CA ALA A 88 1.69 6.86 16.47
C ALA A 88 0.23 6.71 15.98
N GLN A 89 -0.73 7.29 16.67
CA GLN A 89 -2.13 7.32 16.23
C GLN A 89 -2.27 8.06 14.90
N ARG A 90 -1.67 9.25 14.77
CA ARG A 90 -1.67 10.00 13.49
C ARG A 90 -1.05 9.19 12.36
N MET A 91 0.03 8.44 12.62
CA MET A 91 0.63 7.57 11.61
C MET A 91 -0.30 6.43 11.22
N CYS A 92 -0.99 5.80 12.16
CA CYS A 92 -1.98 4.75 11.87
C CYS A 92 -3.16 5.30 11.05
N ASP A 93 -3.63 6.52 11.35
CA ASP A 93 -4.67 7.19 10.57
C ASP A 93 -4.19 7.51 9.14
N CYS A 94 -2.96 8.00 9.01
CA CYS A 94 -2.32 8.24 7.71
C CYS A 94 -2.23 6.96 6.86
N ILE A 95 -1.80 5.85 7.46
CA ILE A 95 -1.72 4.54 6.79
C ILE A 95 -3.10 4.07 6.33
N ARG A 96 -4.11 4.18 7.19
CA ARG A 96 -5.49 3.81 6.85
C ARG A 96 -6.01 4.64 5.70
N ASP A 97 -5.91 5.97 5.80
CA ASP A 97 -6.41 6.89 4.77
C ASP A 97 -5.67 6.68 3.44
N THR A 98 -4.37 6.40 3.48
CA THR A 98 -3.61 6.02 2.28
C THR A 98 -4.18 4.78 1.65
N LEU A 99 -4.40 3.73 2.44
CA LEU A 99 -4.90 2.46 1.95
C LEU A 99 -6.31 2.59 1.36
N GLU A 100 -7.20 3.32 2.02
CA GLU A 100 -8.57 3.60 1.56
C GLU A 100 -8.62 4.42 0.26
N ASN A 101 -7.58 5.21 0.00
CA ASN A 101 -7.46 6.01 -1.22
C ASN A 101 -6.67 5.32 -2.34
N CYS A 102 -6.16 4.11 -2.14
CA CYS A 102 -5.57 3.30 -3.19
C CYS A 102 -6.63 2.76 -4.17
N GLU A 103 -6.16 2.33 -5.34
CA GLU A 103 -7.02 1.60 -6.28
C GLU A 103 -7.63 0.36 -5.61
N PRO A 104 -8.86 -0.05 -5.99
CA PRO A 104 -9.55 -1.17 -5.34
C PRO A 104 -8.72 -2.47 -5.27
N LEU A 105 -7.94 -2.77 -6.31
CA LEU A 105 -7.10 -3.95 -6.36
C LEU A 105 -5.94 -3.85 -5.35
N THR A 106 -5.33 -2.68 -5.23
CA THR A 106 -4.27 -2.40 -4.26
C THR A 106 -4.79 -2.53 -2.83
N TYR A 107 -5.94 -1.91 -2.54
CA TYR A 107 -6.61 -2.06 -1.25
C TYR A 107 -6.86 -3.54 -0.93
N GLN A 108 -7.41 -4.29 -1.88
CA GLN A 108 -7.75 -5.70 -1.70
C GLN A 108 -6.51 -6.57 -1.44
N ILE A 109 -5.44 -6.41 -2.22
CA ILE A 109 -4.22 -7.20 -2.06
C ILE A 109 -3.52 -6.89 -0.74
N ILE A 110 -3.34 -5.61 -0.43
CA ILE A 110 -2.63 -5.21 0.79
C ILE A 110 -3.43 -5.61 2.03
N SER A 111 -4.73 -5.35 2.05
CA SER A 111 -5.60 -5.73 3.16
C SER A 111 -5.62 -7.24 3.40
N ALA A 112 -5.82 -8.03 2.35
CA ALA A 112 -5.88 -9.48 2.46
C ALA A 112 -4.56 -10.09 2.95
N VAL A 113 -3.43 -9.65 2.38
CA VAL A 113 -2.14 -10.26 2.70
C VAL A 113 -1.57 -9.76 4.02
N TYR A 114 -1.64 -8.45 4.28
CA TYR A 114 -0.93 -7.87 5.42
C TYR A 114 -1.81 -7.58 6.64
N ILE A 115 -3.12 -7.44 6.48
CA ILE A 115 -4.05 -7.22 7.59
C ILE A 115 -4.75 -8.54 7.97
N GLU A 116 -5.29 -9.26 6.99
CA GLU A 116 -6.02 -10.51 7.20
C GLU A 116 -5.10 -11.75 7.26
N GLY A 117 -3.85 -11.63 6.81
CA GLY A 117 -2.84 -12.69 6.89
C GLY A 117 -2.95 -13.78 5.83
N LEU A 118 -3.66 -13.52 4.72
CA LEU A 118 -3.70 -14.45 3.59
C LEU A 118 -2.31 -14.66 3.00
N LYS A 119 -2.07 -15.87 2.51
CA LYS A 119 -0.84 -16.15 1.76
C LYS A 119 -0.96 -15.68 0.32
N ASP A 120 0.16 -15.32 -0.28
CA ASP A 120 0.21 -14.85 -1.66
C ASP A 120 -0.44 -15.80 -2.66
N TRP A 121 -0.25 -17.11 -2.49
CA TRP A 121 -0.87 -18.12 -3.36
C TRP A 121 -2.39 -18.16 -3.23
N GLN A 122 -2.94 -17.96 -2.01
CA GLN A 122 -4.39 -17.89 -1.78
C GLN A 122 -4.99 -16.66 -2.46
N MET A 123 -4.27 -15.55 -2.42
CA MET A 123 -4.70 -14.32 -3.06
C MET A 123 -4.62 -14.40 -4.59
N ALA A 124 -3.56 -15.03 -5.12
CA ALA A 124 -3.41 -15.30 -6.55
C ALA A 124 -4.56 -16.18 -7.08
N ASP A 125 -4.88 -17.23 -6.35
CA ASP A 125 -6.00 -18.13 -6.68
C ASP A 125 -7.36 -17.39 -6.65
N LYS A 126 -7.61 -16.61 -5.60
CA LYS A 126 -8.83 -15.81 -5.46
C LYS A 126 -9.01 -14.80 -6.60
N LEU A 127 -7.93 -14.27 -7.14
CA LEU A 127 -7.93 -13.32 -8.26
C LEU A 127 -7.83 -14.00 -9.63
N CYS A 128 -7.74 -15.32 -9.68
CA CYS A 128 -7.56 -16.12 -10.88
C CYS A 128 -6.31 -15.72 -11.70
N TYR A 129 -5.23 -15.35 -11.01
CA TYR A 129 -3.95 -15.03 -11.63
C TYR A 129 -2.94 -16.18 -11.48
N SER A 130 -2.06 -16.33 -12.46
CA SER A 130 -0.87 -17.17 -12.28
C SER A 130 0.05 -16.55 -11.23
N SER A 131 0.90 -17.37 -10.62
CA SER A 131 1.86 -16.89 -9.60
C SER A 131 2.72 -15.73 -10.10
N SER A 132 3.21 -15.82 -11.33
CA SER A 132 4.05 -14.77 -11.93
C SER A 132 3.29 -13.48 -12.19
N GLN A 133 2.06 -13.57 -12.71
CA GLN A 133 1.18 -12.41 -12.90
C GLN A 133 0.86 -11.75 -11.58
N TYR A 134 0.49 -12.54 -10.58
CA TYR A 134 0.20 -12.02 -9.26
C TYR A 134 1.38 -11.26 -8.64
N GLN A 135 2.60 -11.82 -8.70
CA GLN A 135 3.79 -11.14 -8.17
C GLN A 135 4.08 -9.83 -8.90
N TYR A 136 3.85 -9.79 -10.19
CA TYR A 136 3.98 -8.57 -10.99
C TYR A 136 2.96 -7.51 -10.56
N ILE A 137 1.68 -7.88 -10.47
CA ILE A 137 0.58 -7.02 -10.05
C ILE A 137 0.80 -6.52 -8.61
N LYS A 138 1.13 -7.41 -7.70
CA LYS A 138 1.40 -7.07 -6.30
C LYS A 138 2.53 -6.04 -6.18
N ARG A 139 3.58 -6.14 -6.99
CA ARG A 139 4.66 -5.14 -7.02
C ARG A 139 4.13 -3.76 -7.39
N GLY A 140 3.28 -3.67 -8.41
CA GLY A 140 2.63 -2.42 -8.80
C GLY A 140 1.78 -1.82 -7.70
N CYS A 141 0.95 -2.64 -7.06
CA CYS A 141 0.14 -2.23 -5.92
C CYS A 141 0.98 -1.68 -4.77
N MET A 142 2.14 -2.29 -4.51
CA MET A 142 3.04 -1.79 -3.47
C MET A 142 3.67 -0.45 -3.84
N CYS A 143 4.05 -0.25 -5.10
CA CYS A 143 4.56 1.04 -5.57
C CYS A 143 3.49 2.12 -5.49
N GLU A 144 2.27 1.84 -5.92
CA GLU A 144 1.15 2.76 -5.77
C GLU A 144 0.94 3.18 -4.32
N PHE A 145 0.92 2.20 -3.40
CA PHE A 145 0.80 2.49 -1.98
C PHE A 145 1.91 3.43 -1.50
N ALA A 146 3.18 3.17 -1.88
CA ALA A 146 4.32 3.99 -1.46
C ALA A 146 4.19 5.45 -1.94
N GLU A 147 3.79 5.66 -3.20
CA GLU A 147 3.62 7.00 -3.78
C GLU A 147 2.49 7.77 -3.10
N ARG A 148 1.35 7.11 -2.87
CA ARG A 148 0.22 7.72 -2.15
C ARG A 148 0.58 8.01 -0.71
N PHE A 149 1.30 7.10 -0.05
CA PHE A 149 1.69 7.24 1.34
C PHE A 149 2.60 8.46 1.56
N GLU A 150 3.60 8.69 0.71
CA GLU A 150 4.41 9.89 0.74
C GLU A 150 3.57 11.18 0.63
N GLY A 151 2.53 11.16 -0.22
CA GLY A 151 1.59 12.28 -0.35
C GLY A 151 0.73 12.50 0.90
N PHE A 152 0.28 11.42 1.54
CA PHE A 152 -0.49 11.49 2.77
C PHE A 152 0.36 11.91 3.97
N GLU A 153 1.60 11.43 4.10
CA GLU A 153 2.51 11.88 5.15
C GLU A 153 2.68 13.41 5.14
N ARG A 154 2.84 14.00 3.94
CA ARG A 154 2.89 15.46 3.80
C ARG A 154 1.58 16.15 4.21
N ARG A 155 0.42 15.58 3.87
CA ARG A 155 -0.89 16.12 4.29
C ARG A 155 -1.09 16.05 5.79
N TYR A 156 -0.60 15.00 6.42
CA TYR A 156 -0.63 14.82 7.86
C TYR A 156 0.39 15.70 8.59
N GLY A 157 1.29 16.40 7.85
CA GLY A 157 2.28 17.29 8.41
C GLY A 157 3.39 16.57 9.16
N PHE A 158 3.80 15.41 8.67
CA PHE A 158 5.01 14.74 9.16
C PHE A 158 6.23 15.44 8.59
N ASP A 159 7.19 15.78 9.46
CA ASP A 159 8.47 16.35 9.06
C ASP A 159 9.31 15.32 8.32
N GLU A 160 10.28 15.75 7.52
CA GLU A 160 11.11 14.86 6.69
C GLU A 160 11.84 13.77 7.49
N ASP A 161 12.15 14.05 8.76
CA ASP A 161 12.81 13.11 9.66
C ASP A 161 11.84 12.06 10.22
N ASP A 162 10.55 12.38 10.31
CA ASP A 162 9.49 11.50 10.80
C ASP A 162 8.82 10.67 9.69
N GLN A 163 9.07 11.01 8.42
CA GLN A 163 8.52 10.30 7.26
C GLN A 163 9.16 8.94 7.05
N VAL A 164 8.33 7.97 6.70
CA VAL A 164 8.77 6.62 6.35
C VAL A 164 9.16 6.56 4.87
N LYS A 165 10.43 6.55 4.57
CA LYS A 165 10.96 6.53 3.20
C LYS A 165 10.76 5.16 2.55
N LEU A 166 9.63 4.97 1.88
CA LEU A 166 9.30 3.73 1.16
C LEU A 166 9.81 3.75 -0.28
N ILE A 167 9.80 4.91 -0.93
CA ILE A 167 10.19 5.04 -2.33
C ILE A 167 11.72 4.99 -2.46
N GLN A 168 12.18 4.06 -3.29
CA GLN A 168 13.57 4.03 -3.73
C GLN A 168 13.68 4.64 -5.10
N LYS A 169 14.46 5.72 -5.22
CA LYS A 169 14.75 6.34 -6.52
C LYS A 169 15.89 5.58 -7.20
N ILE A 170 15.80 5.45 -8.52
CA ILE A 170 16.92 4.95 -9.33
C ILE A 170 18.01 6.00 -9.26
N GLY A 171 19.19 5.62 -8.78
CA GLY A 171 20.36 6.53 -8.76
C GLY A 171 20.72 6.93 -10.18
N LEU A 172 20.86 8.22 -10.42
CA LEU A 172 21.45 8.77 -11.62
C LEU A 172 22.96 8.55 -11.61
#